data_deec0077d48e83f9b1acb9a2a11c3682
#
_entry.id   deec0077d48e83f9b1acb9a2a11c3682
#
_cell.length_a   1.000
_cell.length_b   1.000
_cell.length_c   1.000
_cell.angle_alpha   90.00
_cell.angle_beta   90.00
_cell.angle_gamma   90.00
#
_symmetry.space_group_name_H-M   'P 1'
#
loop_
_entity.id
_entity.type
_entity.pdbx_description
1 polymer ?
#
loop_
_entity_poly.entity_id
_entity_poly.type
_entity_poly.pdbx_seq_one_letter_code
_entity_poly.pdbx_strand_id
1 'polypeptide(L)'
;MTSIRTFATVMALGLAFQAASAADVNNIKPLNSIAFEVNGSIITYRDIERLTKELSRRNKDIPQEQLVQAAKTRLLERALLADAAKQQGLKVPQEMIDVELARRAKAENTTVSALYAQAAANGYRRGAYRLEVAKDLLIEHMMSNLNSEIKITQNQIDDALKSGQHLPAGEPYTVYTIRRIILHADSQENMDGIGQRLQQIANAIAHGSDFATMAKRYSQEPQAANGGLHDDITDMMLPENVEELLHQLQPTQATVPLRAGNTWQIVQFLEKRTETNPEKMQREAVRRMLVRQAQQENQAQFLEQLQQSAVLREY
;
A
#
# COMPACT_ATOMS: atom_id res chain seq x y z
N MET A 1 24.54 8.68 9.99
CA MET A 1 23.47 9.62 10.37
C MET A 1 23.35 10.66 9.26
N THR A 2 22.59 10.40 8.24
CA THR A 2 22.32 11.36 7.16
C THR A 2 20.85 11.25 6.82
N SER A 3 20.12 12.28 7.23
CA SER A 3 18.68 12.43 7.10
C SER A 3 18.31 12.51 5.61
N ILE A 4 17.62 11.50 5.11
CA ILE A 4 17.00 11.53 3.78
C ILE A 4 15.78 12.44 3.87
N ARG A 5 15.95 13.67 3.39
CA ARG A 5 14.83 14.59 3.11
C ARG A 5 14.14 14.10 1.84
N THR A 6 13.15 13.25 1.99
CA THR A 6 12.19 12.98 0.93
C THR A 6 11.34 14.23 0.72
N PHE A 7 11.73 15.07 -0.22
CA PHE A 7 10.83 16.08 -0.79
C PHE A 7 9.75 15.33 -1.56
N ALA A 8 8.62 15.08 -0.89
CA ALA A 8 7.39 14.79 -1.58
C ALA A 8 6.99 16.06 -2.34
N THR A 9 7.31 16.11 -3.63
CA THR A 9 6.76 17.10 -4.54
C THR A 9 5.26 16.87 -4.57
N VAL A 10 4.52 17.63 -3.79
CA VAL A 10 3.08 17.74 -3.89
C VAL A 10 2.84 18.44 -5.21
N MET A 11 2.61 17.69 -6.30
CA MET A 11 1.94 18.25 -7.46
C MET A 11 0.56 18.68 -6.99
N ALA A 12 0.41 19.96 -6.73
CA ALA A 12 -0.88 20.61 -6.57
C ALA A 12 -1.57 20.53 -7.94
N LEU A 13 -2.32 19.44 -8.18
CA LEU A 13 -3.41 19.50 -9.15
C LEU A 13 -4.38 20.56 -8.59
N GLY A 14 -4.32 21.73 -9.20
CA GLY A 14 -5.13 22.86 -8.82
C GLY A 14 -6.60 22.53 -9.07
N LEU A 15 -7.28 22.09 -8.03
CA LEU A 15 -8.68 22.43 -7.91
C LEU A 15 -8.71 23.95 -7.84
N ALA A 16 -9.14 24.59 -8.94
CA ALA A 16 -9.50 25.99 -8.92
C ALA A 16 -10.73 26.13 -8.01
N PHE A 17 -10.49 26.17 -6.69
CA PHE A 17 -11.43 26.78 -5.77
C PHE A 17 -11.48 28.24 -6.16
N GLN A 18 -12.53 28.64 -6.83
CA GLN A 18 -12.83 30.07 -6.94
C GLN A 18 -12.90 30.58 -5.51
N ALA A 19 -11.96 31.42 -5.17
CA ALA A 19 -11.91 32.12 -3.90
C ALA A 19 -13.19 32.96 -3.82
N ALA A 20 -14.20 32.44 -3.13
CA ALA A 20 -15.28 33.26 -2.59
C ALA A 20 -14.63 34.18 -1.55
N SER A 21 -14.69 35.43 -1.87
CA SER A 21 -14.14 36.59 -1.22
C SER A 21 -14.57 36.72 0.25
N ALA A 22 -13.64 37.26 1.04
CA ALA A 22 -13.80 37.90 2.34
C ALA A 22 -14.28 37.01 3.50
N ALA A 23 -13.28 36.67 4.31
CA ALA A 23 -13.46 36.08 5.63
C ALA A 23 -14.38 36.93 6.52
N ASP A 24 -15.57 36.40 6.76
CA ASP A 24 -16.37 36.80 7.91
C ASP A 24 -15.73 36.20 9.16
N VAL A 25 -15.00 37.05 9.91
CA VAL A 25 -14.22 36.68 11.10
C VAL A 25 -15.11 36.20 12.27
N ASN A 26 -16.43 36.16 12.10
CA ASN A 26 -17.41 35.81 13.14
C ASN A 26 -18.10 34.46 12.97
N ASN A 27 -17.72 33.63 12.02
CA ASN A 27 -18.37 32.34 11.81
C ASN A 27 -17.53 31.19 12.42
N ILE A 28 -17.47 31.10 13.75
CA ILE A 28 -16.92 29.93 14.46
C ILE A 28 -17.88 28.77 14.22
N LYS A 29 -17.65 28.00 13.15
CA LYS A 29 -18.43 26.78 12.91
C LYS A 29 -18.08 25.77 14.02
N PRO A 30 -19.11 25.12 14.65
CA PRO A 30 -18.84 24.07 15.63
C PRO A 30 -17.98 22.97 15.03
N LEU A 31 -16.98 22.47 15.74
CA LEU A 31 -16.05 21.44 15.27
C LEU A 31 -16.74 20.17 14.74
N ASN A 32 -17.93 19.88 15.22
CA ASN A 32 -18.75 18.74 14.76
C ASN A 32 -19.65 19.08 13.56
N SER A 33 -19.65 20.34 13.05
CA SER A 33 -20.40 20.66 11.85
C SER A 33 -19.77 20.03 10.63
N ILE A 34 -20.61 19.74 9.63
CA ILE A 34 -20.16 19.20 8.35
C ILE A 34 -19.36 20.28 7.64
N ALA A 35 -18.18 19.93 7.14
CA ALA A 35 -17.39 20.80 6.29
C ALA A 35 -17.69 20.52 4.81
N PHE A 36 -17.70 19.24 4.43
CA PHE A 36 -18.11 18.81 3.12
C PHE A 36 -18.60 17.36 3.13
N GLU A 37 -19.36 17.00 2.12
CA GLU A 37 -19.88 15.67 1.84
C GLU A 37 -19.39 15.23 0.47
N VAL A 38 -18.91 13.99 0.38
CA VAL A 38 -18.40 13.36 -0.85
C VAL A 38 -19.12 12.03 -1.03
N ASN A 39 -19.97 11.90 -2.04
CA ASN A 39 -20.73 10.67 -2.32
C ASN A 39 -21.43 10.10 -1.06
N GLY A 40 -21.99 10.96 -0.20
CA GLY A 40 -22.60 10.58 1.08
C GLY A 40 -21.62 10.35 2.24
N SER A 41 -20.30 10.42 2.02
CA SER A 41 -19.30 10.42 3.08
C SER A 41 -19.14 11.81 3.69
N ILE A 42 -19.42 11.95 4.98
CA ILE A 42 -19.37 13.23 5.70
C ILE A 42 -17.96 13.45 6.25
N ILE A 43 -17.42 14.66 6.02
CA ILE A 43 -16.18 15.16 6.58
C ILE A 43 -16.49 16.41 7.40
N THR A 44 -16.05 16.40 8.66
CA THR A 44 -16.33 17.48 9.62
C THR A 44 -15.14 18.43 9.77
N TYR A 45 -15.39 19.65 10.31
CA TYR A 45 -14.31 20.57 10.67
C TYR A 45 -13.35 19.97 11.70
N ARG A 46 -13.84 19.06 12.57
CA ARG A 46 -12.98 18.29 13.50
C ARG A 46 -12.01 17.38 12.76
N ASP A 47 -12.42 16.74 11.68
CA ASP A 47 -11.55 15.87 10.89
C ASP A 47 -10.44 16.68 10.23
N ILE A 48 -10.77 17.86 9.71
CA ILE A 48 -9.82 18.80 9.11
C ILE A 48 -8.82 19.27 10.17
N GLU A 49 -9.30 19.75 11.33
CA GLU A 49 -8.43 20.22 12.42
C GLU A 49 -7.46 19.12 12.89
N ARG A 50 -7.97 17.90 13.08
CA ARG A 50 -7.17 16.76 13.52
C ARG A 50 -6.06 16.43 12.53
N LEU A 51 -6.38 16.31 11.25
CA LEU A 51 -5.37 16.04 10.23
C LEU A 51 -4.39 17.21 10.07
N THR A 52 -4.86 18.44 10.14
CA THR A 52 -3.99 19.62 10.14
C THR A 52 -3.00 19.59 11.30
N LYS A 53 -3.44 19.25 12.51
CA LYS A 53 -2.57 19.11 13.70
C LYS A 53 -1.56 17.98 13.55
N GLU A 54 -1.93 16.90 12.91
CA GLU A 54 -1.00 15.81 12.58
C GLU A 54 0.06 16.28 11.58
N LEU A 55 -0.36 16.93 10.50
CA LEU A 55 0.55 17.47 9.48
C LEU A 55 1.52 18.50 10.06
N SER A 56 1.07 19.38 10.97
CA SER A 56 1.90 20.41 11.58
C SER A 56 3.02 19.84 12.46
N ARG A 57 2.82 18.66 13.06
CA ARG A 57 3.88 18.00 13.87
C ARG A 57 5.08 17.60 13.01
N ARG A 58 4.84 17.24 11.75
CA ARG A 58 5.87 16.77 10.81
C ARG A 58 6.43 17.89 9.94
N ASN A 59 5.69 18.99 9.78
CA ASN A 59 5.99 20.06 8.83
C ASN A 59 5.89 21.42 9.55
N LYS A 60 6.85 21.70 10.42
CA LYS A 60 6.83 22.89 11.30
C LYS A 60 6.99 24.22 10.54
N ASP A 61 7.59 24.19 9.36
CA ASP A 61 7.90 25.38 8.57
C ASP A 61 6.81 25.73 7.53
N ILE A 62 5.73 24.93 7.46
CA ILE A 62 4.63 25.17 6.52
C ILE A 62 3.56 26.05 7.19
N PRO A 63 3.10 27.12 6.52
CA PRO A 63 2.02 27.98 7.03
C PRO A 63 0.75 27.18 7.34
N GLN A 64 0.07 27.56 8.42
CA GLN A 64 -1.14 26.87 8.90
C GLN A 64 -2.22 26.75 7.83
N GLU A 65 -2.41 27.79 7.04
CA GLU A 65 -3.39 27.82 5.95
C GLU A 65 -3.10 26.73 4.89
N GLN A 66 -1.86 26.56 4.50
CA GLN A 66 -1.45 25.51 3.55
C GLN A 66 -1.64 24.12 4.14
N LEU A 67 -1.42 23.95 5.45
CA LEU A 67 -1.67 22.69 6.14
C LEU A 67 -3.17 22.36 6.20
N VAL A 68 -4.04 23.36 6.38
CA VAL A 68 -5.51 23.20 6.33
C VAL A 68 -5.95 22.77 4.93
N GLN A 69 -5.44 23.40 3.89
CA GLN A 69 -5.76 23.02 2.50
C GLN A 69 -5.26 21.60 2.18
N ALA A 70 -4.05 21.26 2.59
CA ALA A 70 -3.52 19.91 2.43
C ALA A 70 -4.35 18.87 3.19
N ALA A 71 -4.86 19.20 4.37
CA ALA A 71 -5.74 18.33 5.14
C ALA A 71 -7.10 18.12 4.43
N LYS A 72 -7.71 19.21 3.92
CA LYS A 72 -8.97 19.13 3.14
C LYS A 72 -8.79 18.23 1.92
N THR A 73 -7.75 18.45 1.11
CA THR A 73 -7.46 17.66 -0.09
C THR A 73 -7.29 16.17 0.26
N ARG A 74 -6.48 15.85 1.27
CA ARG A 74 -6.26 14.45 1.69
C ARG A 74 -7.54 13.75 2.18
N LEU A 75 -8.40 14.48 2.92
CA LEU A 75 -9.66 13.91 3.39
C LEU A 75 -10.62 13.66 2.22
N LEU A 76 -10.66 14.57 1.24
CA LEU A 76 -11.44 14.41 0.01
C LEU A 76 -10.97 13.20 -0.80
N GLU A 77 -9.68 13.13 -1.11
CA GLU A 77 -9.06 12.00 -1.83
C GLU A 77 -9.33 10.67 -1.12
N ARG A 78 -9.13 10.63 0.20
CA ARG A 78 -9.39 9.44 1.01
C ARG A 78 -10.85 9.01 0.97
N ALA A 79 -11.80 9.96 0.99
CA ALA A 79 -13.23 9.65 0.88
C ALA A 79 -13.57 9.07 -0.49
N LEU A 80 -13.05 9.66 -1.56
CA LEU A 80 -13.22 9.18 -2.94
C LEU A 80 -12.68 7.76 -3.13
N LEU A 81 -11.46 7.51 -2.67
CA LEU A 81 -10.84 6.20 -2.77
C LEU A 81 -11.58 5.13 -1.94
N ALA A 82 -12.00 5.48 -0.72
CA ALA A 82 -12.77 4.56 0.12
C ALA A 82 -14.15 4.24 -0.48
N ASP A 83 -14.79 5.21 -1.13
CA ASP A 83 -16.06 5.01 -1.83
C ASP A 83 -15.86 4.12 -3.06
N ALA A 84 -14.88 4.40 -3.89
CA ALA A 84 -14.53 3.59 -5.05
C ALA A 84 -14.23 2.12 -4.67
N ALA A 85 -13.48 1.90 -3.60
CA ALA A 85 -13.19 0.56 -3.10
C ALA A 85 -14.48 -0.19 -2.69
N LYS A 86 -15.42 0.50 -2.03
CA LYS A 86 -16.73 -0.07 -1.68
C LYS A 86 -17.56 -0.39 -2.91
N GLN A 87 -17.59 0.49 -3.92
CA GLN A 87 -18.32 0.27 -5.16
C GLN A 87 -17.79 -0.94 -5.94
N GLN A 88 -16.49 -1.24 -5.84
CA GLN A 88 -15.89 -2.46 -6.37
C GLN A 88 -16.22 -3.72 -5.54
N GLY A 89 -17.00 -3.59 -4.48
CA GLY A 89 -17.40 -4.71 -3.63
C GLY A 89 -16.29 -5.20 -2.69
N LEU A 90 -15.20 -4.45 -2.54
CA LEU A 90 -14.11 -4.80 -1.63
C LEU A 90 -14.60 -4.77 -0.18
N LYS A 91 -14.21 -5.79 0.60
CA LYS A 91 -14.55 -5.92 2.02
C LYS A 91 -13.31 -6.26 2.82
N VAL A 92 -13.24 -5.75 4.04
CA VAL A 92 -12.17 -6.07 4.99
C VAL A 92 -12.76 -6.92 6.12
N PRO A 93 -12.33 -8.18 6.27
CA PRO A 93 -12.67 -9.01 7.42
C PRO A 93 -12.20 -8.39 8.74
N GLN A 94 -12.91 -8.67 9.84
CA GLN A 94 -12.56 -8.13 11.16
C GLN A 94 -11.17 -8.58 11.62
N GLU A 95 -10.79 -9.79 11.27
CA GLU A 95 -9.49 -10.40 11.56
C GLU A 95 -8.36 -9.60 10.91
N MET A 96 -8.53 -9.11 9.68
CA MET A 96 -7.53 -8.27 9.03
C MET A 96 -7.36 -6.91 9.72
N ILE A 97 -8.44 -6.34 10.24
CA ILE A 97 -8.37 -5.10 11.03
C ILE A 97 -7.56 -5.34 12.32
N ASP A 98 -7.74 -6.49 12.96
CA ASP A 98 -7.02 -6.83 14.19
C ASP A 98 -5.52 -7.09 13.90
N VAL A 99 -5.20 -7.75 12.80
CA VAL A 99 -3.82 -7.93 12.33
C VAL A 99 -3.15 -6.59 12.05
N GLU A 100 -3.84 -5.70 11.33
CA GLU A 100 -3.30 -4.36 11.01
C GLU A 100 -3.10 -3.52 12.27
N LEU A 101 -4.01 -3.57 13.23
CA LEU A 101 -3.85 -2.89 14.52
C LEU A 101 -2.64 -3.42 15.29
N ALA A 102 -2.40 -4.74 15.28
CA ALA A 102 -1.23 -5.35 15.89
C ALA A 102 0.07 -4.92 15.17
N ARG A 103 0.06 -4.87 13.82
CA ARG A 103 1.18 -4.39 13.01
C ARG A 103 1.52 -2.93 13.33
N ARG A 104 0.52 -2.04 13.38
CA ARG A 104 0.71 -0.62 13.75
C ARG A 104 1.27 -0.48 15.16
N ALA A 105 0.76 -1.24 16.12
CA ALA A 105 1.26 -1.23 17.50
C ALA A 105 2.73 -1.65 17.55
N LYS A 106 3.12 -2.71 16.82
CA LYS A 106 4.51 -3.16 16.71
C LYS A 106 5.41 -2.09 16.09
N ALA A 107 4.97 -1.48 14.98
CA ALA A 107 5.73 -0.44 14.28
C ALA A 107 5.97 0.81 15.14
N GLU A 108 5.02 1.15 16.03
CA GLU A 108 5.13 2.27 16.98
C GLU A 108 5.75 1.87 18.34
N ASN A 109 6.25 0.62 18.46
CA ASN A 109 6.76 0.05 19.72
C ASN A 109 5.77 0.23 20.89
N THR A 110 4.48 -0.02 20.65
CA THR A 110 3.40 0.15 21.61
C THR A 110 2.45 -1.05 21.61
N THR A 111 1.32 -0.94 22.28
CA THR A 111 0.27 -1.96 22.33
C THR A 111 -0.99 -1.50 21.59
N VAL A 112 -1.82 -2.45 21.14
CA VAL A 112 -3.13 -2.15 20.53
C VAL A 112 -4.02 -1.34 21.51
N SER A 113 -3.92 -1.61 22.83
CA SER A 113 -4.64 -0.83 23.85
C SER A 113 -4.19 0.62 23.89
N ALA A 114 -2.88 0.87 23.76
CA ALA A 114 -2.33 2.23 23.72
C ALA A 114 -2.73 2.97 22.44
N LEU A 115 -2.80 2.28 21.28
CA LEU A 115 -3.36 2.87 20.05
C LEU A 115 -4.81 3.31 20.22
N TYR A 116 -5.64 2.51 20.89
CA TYR A 116 -7.02 2.93 21.20
C TYR A 116 -7.07 4.10 22.17
N ALA A 117 -6.20 4.15 23.18
CA ALA A 117 -6.12 5.28 24.10
C ALA A 117 -5.69 6.57 23.36
N GLN A 118 -4.73 6.49 22.47
CA GLN A 118 -4.30 7.61 21.63
C GLN A 118 -5.43 8.05 20.67
N ALA A 119 -6.14 7.10 20.07
CA ALA A 119 -7.31 7.39 19.22
C ALA A 119 -8.41 8.09 20.04
N ALA A 120 -8.67 7.64 21.28
CA ALA A 120 -9.64 8.27 22.17
C ALA A 120 -9.24 9.71 22.56
N ALA A 121 -7.96 9.95 22.84
CA ALA A 121 -7.43 11.30 23.07
C ALA A 121 -7.60 12.23 21.86
N ASN A 122 -7.63 11.66 20.64
CA ASN A 122 -7.92 12.37 19.40
C ASN A 122 -9.43 12.40 19.04
N GLY A 123 -10.31 11.97 19.96
CA GLY A 123 -11.76 12.04 19.80
C GLY A 123 -12.42 10.88 19.05
N TYR A 124 -11.68 9.79 18.76
CA TYR A 124 -12.27 8.59 18.17
C TYR A 124 -12.84 7.66 19.24
N ARG A 125 -14.06 7.18 19.04
CA ARG A 125 -14.52 5.96 19.71
C ARG A 125 -13.84 4.74 19.10
N ARG A 126 -13.65 3.68 19.89
CA ARG A 126 -12.98 2.44 19.45
C ARG A 126 -13.52 1.92 18.11
N GLY A 127 -14.85 1.82 17.96
CA GLY A 127 -15.48 1.36 16.72
C GLY A 127 -15.21 2.28 15.53
N ALA A 128 -15.21 3.61 15.74
CA ALA A 128 -14.89 4.58 14.72
C ALA A 128 -13.42 4.46 14.26
N TYR A 129 -12.49 4.26 15.21
CA TYR A 129 -11.09 4.04 14.86
C TYR A 129 -10.88 2.76 14.05
N ARG A 130 -11.56 1.65 14.41
CA ARG A 130 -11.54 0.41 13.61
C ARG A 130 -12.08 0.64 12.19
N LEU A 131 -13.13 1.44 12.05
CA LEU A 131 -13.67 1.79 10.73
C LEU A 131 -12.65 2.60 9.89
N GLU A 132 -11.90 3.49 10.51
CA GLU A 132 -10.83 4.21 9.82
C GLU A 132 -9.71 3.26 9.36
N VAL A 133 -9.29 2.32 10.21
CA VAL A 133 -8.33 1.27 9.82
C VAL A 133 -8.87 0.41 8.67
N ALA A 134 -10.15 0.04 8.70
CA ALA A 134 -10.79 -0.70 7.61
C ALA A 134 -10.78 0.09 6.29
N LYS A 135 -11.03 1.41 6.34
CA LYS A 135 -10.94 2.28 5.16
C LYS A 135 -9.52 2.32 4.58
N ASP A 136 -8.51 2.43 5.45
CA ASP A 136 -7.11 2.41 5.02
C ASP A 136 -6.77 1.11 4.30
N LEU A 137 -7.16 -0.04 4.86
CA LEU A 137 -6.96 -1.35 4.25
C LEU A 137 -7.71 -1.50 2.90
N LEU A 138 -8.92 -0.96 2.78
CA LEU A 138 -9.67 -0.95 1.52
C LEU A 138 -8.93 -0.14 0.45
N ILE A 139 -8.46 1.05 0.81
CA ILE A 139 -7.70 1.92 -0.10
C ILE A 139 -6.40 1.25 -0.51
N GLU A 140 -5.66 0.68 0.44
CA GLU A 140 -4.42 -0.04 0.18
C GLU A 140 -4.64 -1.19 -0.81
N HIS A 141 -5.66 -2.02 -0.58
CA HIS A 141 -6.00 -3.12 -1.47
C HIS A 141 -6.34 -2.63 -2.88
N MET A 142 -7.16 -1.59 -2.98
CA MET A 142 -7.54 -1.01 -4.27
C MET A 142 -6.33 -0.43 -5.00
N MET A 143 -5.47 0.31 -4.30
CA MET A 143 -4.25 0.87 -4.87
C MET A 143 -3.24 -0.21 -5.29
N SER A 144 -3.14 -1.29 -4.52
CA SER A 144 -2.35 -2.46 -4.89
C SER A 144 -2.85 -3.08 -6.20
N ASN A 145 -4.17 -3.24 -6.35
CA ASN A 145 -4.76 -3.75 -7.59
C ASN A 145 -4.50 -2.80 -8.77
N LEU A 146 -4.68 -1.49 -8.58
CA LEU A 146 -4.42 -0.47 -9.61
C LEU A 146 -2.97 -0.51 -10.11
N ASN A 147 -2.03 -0.76 -9.20
CA ASN A 147 -0.60 -0.78 -9.50
C ASN A 147 -0.08 -2.16 -9.94
N SER A 148 -0.91 -3.21 -9.86
CA SER A 148 -0.48 -4.59 -10.16
C SER A 148 -0.03 -4.82 -11.61
N GLU A 149 -0.51 -4.01 -12.54
CA GLU A 149 -0.18 -4.08 -13.96
C GLU A 149 1.04 -3.26 -14.36
N ILE A 150 1.62 -2.48 -13.43
CA ILE A 150 2.81 -1.67 -13.73
C ILE A 150 3.99 -2.60 -14.01
N LYS A 151 4.49 -2.55 -15.24
CA LYS A 151 5.65 -3.32 -15.70
C LYS A 151 6.64 -2.37 -16.35
N ILE A 152 7.77 -2.17 -15.70
CA ILE A 152 8.87 -1.39 -16.27
C ILE A 152 9.75 -2.30 -17.11
N THR A 153 9.83 -2.00 -18.39
CA THR A 153 10.64 -2.74 -19.37
C THR A 153 12.11 -2.36 -19.30
N GLN A 154 12.98 -3.24 -19.78
CA GLN A 154 14.42 -2.94 -19.88
C GLN A 154 14.70 -1.74 -20.80
N ASN A 155 13.94 -1.60 -21.88
CA ASN A 155 14.07 -0.44 -22.78
C ASN A 155 13.79 0.89 -22.06
N GLN A 156 12.74 0.95 -21.22
CA GLN A 156 12.45 2.14 -20.43
C GLN A 156 13.59 2.49 -19.46
N ILE A 157 14.21 1.47 -18.84
CA ILE A 157 15.38 1.68 -17.97
C ILE A 157 16.56 2.19 -18.79
N ASP A 158 16.84 1.58 -19.95
CA ASP A 158 17.94 1.99 -20.83
C ASP A 158 17.76 3.40 -21.36
N ASP A 159 16.55 3.79 -21.72
CA ASP A 159 16.23 5.13 -22.21
C ASP A 159 16.37 6.17 -21.10
N ALA A 160 15.92 5.87 -19.89
CA ALA A 160 16.12 6.72 -18.72
C ALA A 160 17.62 6.89 -18.41
N LEU A 161 18.40 5.81 -18.43
CA LEU A 161 19.85 5.86 -18.23
C LEU A 161 20.56 6.71 -19.30
N LYS A 162 20.16 6.59 -20.58
CA LYS A 162 20.72 7.40 -21.68
C LYS A 162 20.38 8.88 -21.55
N SER A 163 19.19 9.21 -21.05
CA SER A 163 18.79 10.60 -20.85
C SER A 163 19.66 11.33 -19.84
N GLY A 164 20.24 10.61 -18.88
CA GLY A 164 21.15 11.15 -17.86
C GLY A 164 20.55 12.18 -16.90
N GLN A 165 19.25 12.47 -17.01
CA GLN A 165 18.61 13.53 -16.23
C GLN A 165 18.10 13.00 -14.89
N HIS A 166 18.55 13.60 -13.80
CA HIS A 166 18.05 13.37 -12.44
C HIS A 166 18.01 11.90 -12.00
N LEU A 167 19.03 11.12 -12.42
CA LEU A 167 19.12 9.73 -12.05
C LEU A 167 19.41 9.58 -10.54
N PRO A 168 18.71 8.68 -9.84
CA PRO A 168 19.01 8.38 -8.46
C PRO A 168 20.36 7.65 -8.36
N ALA A 169 21.07 7.83 -7.24
CA ALA A 169 22.25 7.03 -6.95
C ALA A 169 21.87 5.55 -6.77
N GLY A 170 22.69 4.66 -7.31
CA GLY A 170 22.56 3.23 -7.06
C GLY A 170 23.02 2.90 -5.63
N GLU A 171 22.23 2.11 -4.92
CA GLU A 171 22.55 1.62 -3.58
C GLU A 171 22.53 0.08 -3.57
N PRO A 172 23.33 -0.57 -2.70
CA PRO A 172 23.26 -2.01 -2.51
C PRO A 172 21.82 -2.43 -2.14
N TYR A 173 21.35 -3.51 -2.74
CA TYR A 173 20.01 -4.02 -2.50
C TYR A 173 19.99 -5.52 -2.31
N THR A 174 18.94 -6.03 -1.66
CA THR A 174 18.78 -7.46 -1.41
C THR A 174 18.14 -8.13 -2.62
N VAL A 175 18.70 -9.27 -2.99
CA VAL A 175 18.18 -10.15 -4.04
C VAL A 175 17.91 -11.51 -3.42
N TYR A 176 16.72 -12.02 -3.68
CA TYR A 176 16.23 -13.32 -3.22
C TYR A 176 16.16 -14.30 -4.38
N THR A 177 16.55 -15.54 -4.10
CA THR A 177 16.21 -16.70 -4.91
C THR A 177 15.15 -17.48 -4.14
N ILE A 178 13.99 -17.69 -4.75
CA ILE A 178 12.83 -18.35 -4.13
C ILE A 178 12.22 -19.38 -5.06
N ARG A 179 11.42 -20.28 -4.50
CA ARG A 179 10.41 -21.03 -5.26
C ARG A 179 9.03 -20.62 -4.79
N ARG A 180 8.07 -20.66 -5.69
CA ARG A 180 6.71 -20.24 -5.40
C ARG A 180 5.68 -21.21 -5.98
N ILE A 181 4.61 -21.45 -5.26
CA ILE A 181 3.40 -22.12 -5.73
C ILE A 181 2.26 -21.12 -5.62
N ILE A 182 1.57 -20.82 -6.71
CA ILE A 182 0.40 -19.95 -6.73
C ILE A 182 -0.81 -20.73 -7.21
N LEU A 183 -1.92 -20.52 -6.51
CA LEU A 183 -3.25 -20.96 -6.93
C LEU A 183 -4.19 -19.76 -6.99
N HIS A 184 -4.97 -19.65 -8.07
CA HIS A 184 -5.96 -18.58 -8.27
C HIS A 184 -7.35 -19.11 -7.91
N ALA A 185 -8.16 -18.27 -7.27
CA ALA A 185 -9.58 -18.52 -7.09
C ALA A 185 -10.36 -17.86 -8.23
N ASP A 186 -11.21 -18.62 -8.90
CA ASP A 186 -12.06 -18.13 -9.99
C ASP A 186 -13.21 -17.26 -9.45
N SER A 187 -13.56 -17.44 -8.18
CA SER A 187 -14.60 -16.68 -7.48
C SER A 187 -14.29 -16.55 -5.99
N GLN A 188 -14.96 -15.60 -5.33
CA GLN A 188 -14.85 -15.42 -3.87
C GLN A 188 -15.31 -16.69 -3.11
N GLU A 189 -16.29 -17.43 -3.63
CA GLU A 189 -16.81 -18.65 -3.02
C GLU A 189 -15.80 -19.80 -3.03
N ASN A 190 -14.89 -19.83 -4.01
CA ASN A 190 -13.83 -20.83 -4.10
C ASN A 190 -12.58 -20.50 -3.27
N MET A 191 -12.50 -19.32 -2.70
CA MET A 191 -11.29 -18.84 -2.03
C MET A 191 -10.85 -19.73 -0.86
N ASP A 192 -11.80 -20.18 -0.03
CA ASP A 192 -11.51 -21.03 1.13
C ASP A 192 -11.10 -22.45 0.69
N GLY A 193 -11.72 -22.98 -0.37
CA GLY A 193 -11.34 -24.26 -0.94
C GLY A 193 -9.92 -24.25 -1.52
N ILE A 194 -9.52 -23.15 -2.18
CA ILE A 194 -8.16 -22.97 -2.67
C ILE A 194 -7.17 -22.87 -1.51
N GLY A 195 -7.51 -22.11 -0.45
CA GLY A 195 -6.68 -22.02 0.75
C GLY A 195 -6.46 -23.38 1.42
N GLN A 196 -7.53 -24.20 1.57
CA GLN A 196 -7.43 -25.55 2.11
C GLN A 196 -6.56 -26.47 1.24
N ARG A 197 -6.71 -26.38 -0.08
CA ARG A 197 -5.87 -27.13 -1.02
C ARG A 197 -4.40 -26.75 -0.90
N LEU A 198 -4.10 -25.44 -0.80
CA LEU A 198 -2.74 -24.99 -0.63
C LEU A 198 -2.16 -25.40 0.73
N GLN A 199 -2.99 -25.44 1.79
CA GLN A 199 -2.59 -25.94 3.10
C GLN A 199 -2.22 -27.44 3.05
N GLN A 200 -2.94 -28.25 2.28
CA GLN A 200 -2.58 -29.67 2.06
C GLN A 200 -1.22 -29.79 1.35
N ILE A 201 -0.96 -28.94 0.35
CA ILE A 201 0.33 -28.88 -0.36
C ILE A 201 1.45 -28.47 0.62
N ALA A 202 1.22 -27.43 1.45
CA ALA A 202 2.18 -26.99 2.45
C ALA A 202 2.51 -28.10 3.45
N ASN A 203 1.50 -28.83 3.91
CA ASN A 203 1.68 -29.97 4.81
C ASN A 203 2.49 -31.09 4.14
N ALA A 204 2.23 -31.41 2.86
CA ALA A 204 3.01 -32.40 2.13
C ALA A 204 4.48 -31.99 2.01
N ILE A 205 4.77 -30.72 1.73
CA ILE A 205 6.12 -30.17 1.68
C ILE A 205 6.81 -30.27 3.06
N ALA A 206 6.09 -29.90 4.13
CA ALA A 206 6.61 -30.01 5.49
C ALA A 206 6.94 -31.46 5.89
N HIS A 207 6.26 -32.45 5.29
CA HIS A 207 6.53 -33.88 5.48
C HIS A 207 7.54 -34.47 4.47
N GLY A 208 8.26 -33.64 3.73
CA GLY A 208 9.38 -34.05 2.87
C GLY A 208 9.06 -34.19 1.39
N SER A 209 7.87 -33.79 0.92
CA SER A 209 7.64 -33.69 -0.52
C SER A 209 8.50 -32.59 -1.12
N ASP A 210 9.11 -32.87 -2.29
CA ASP A 210 9.94 -31.89 -2.99
C ASP A 210 9.12 -30.70 -3.51
N PHE A 211 9.50 -29.50 -3.12
CA PHE A 211 8.78 -28.27 -3.47
C PHE A 211 8.69 -28.07 -4.98
N ALA A 212 9.79 -28.31 -5.72
CA ALA A 212 9.81 -28.12 -7.17
C ALA A 212 8.84 -29.08 -7.87
N THR A 213 8.73 -30.33 -7.39
CA THR A 213 7.78 -31.31 -7.92
C THR A 213 6.34 -30.86 -7.65
N MET A 214 6.07 -30.37 -6.43
CA MET A 214 4.76 -29.85 -6.07
C MET A 214 4.39 -28.61 -6.89
N ALA A 215 5.35 -27.69 -7.13
CA ALA A 215 5.16 -26.53 -7.99
C ALA A 215 4.81 -26.92 -9.42
N LYS A 216 5.55 -27.86 -10.02
CA LYS A 216 5.27 -28.38 -11.38
C LYS A 216 3.87 -28.97 -11.51
N ARG A 217 3.38 -29.60 -10.44
CA ARG A 217 2.10 -30.30 -10.45
C ARG A 217 0.90 -29.39 -10.18
N TYR A 218 1.06 -28.37 -9.36
CA TYR A 218 -0.07 -27.62 -8.80
C TYR A 218 -0.03 -26.12 -9.07
N SER A 219 1.14 -25.52 -9.28
CA SER A 219 1.23 -24.07 -9.46
C SER A 219 0.64 -23.65 -10.81
N GLN A 220 -0.06 -22.52 -10.80
CA GLN A 220 -0.73 -21.94 -11.97
C GLN A 220 0.06 -20.80 -12.60
N GLU A 221 1.31 -20.57 -12.15
CA GLU A 221 2.18 -19.57 -12.74
C GLU A 221 3.08 -20.14 -13.85
N PRO A 222 3.59 -19.31 -14.77
CA PRO A 222 4.49 -19.78 -15.84
C PRO A 222 5.73 -20.50 -15.35
N GLN A 223 6.28 -20.08 -14.21
CA GLN A 223 7.46 -20.68 -13.57
C GLN A 223 7.22 -22.07 -12.98
N ALA A 224 5.96 -22.53 -12.94
CA ALA A 224 5.62 -23.88 -12.51
C ALA A 224 6.43 -24.95 -13.26
N ALA A 225 6.63 -24.77 -14.59
CA ALA A 225 7.43 -25.67 -15.41
C ALA A 225 8.88 -25.82 -14.90
N ASN A 226 9.43 -24.77 -14.30
CA ASN A 226 10.77 -24.76 -13.68
C ASN A 226 10.72 -24.98 -12.16
N GLY A 227 9.68 -25.66 -11.67
CA GLY A 227 9.52 -25.92 -10.24
C GLY A 227 9.30 -24.67 -9.40
N GLY A 228 8.67 -23.66 -9.99
CA GLY A 228 8.35 -22.39 -9.33
C GLY A 228 9.57 -21.52 -9.01
N LEU A 229 10.72 -21.77 -9.64
CA LEU A 229 11.97 -21.04 -9.39
C LEU A 229 11.89 -19.61 -9.92
N HIS A 230 12.26 -18.68 -9.06
CA HIS A 230 12.45 -17.27 -9.35
C HIS A 230 13.83 -16.85 -8.86
N ASP A 231 14.67 -16.50 -9.78
CA ASP A 231 15.97 -15.90 -9.54
C ASP A 231 15.82 -14.36 -9.59
N ASP A 232 16.72 -13.63 -8.95
CA ASP A 232 16.81 -12.18 -9.03
C ASP A 232 15.54 -11.41 -8.59
N ILE A 233 14.81 -11.95 -7.59
CA ILE A 233 13.70 -11.22 -6.96
C ILE A 233 14.28 -10.17 -6.03
N THR A 234 14.02 -8.89 -6.32
CA THR A 234 14.44 -7.81 -5.43
C THR A 234 13.41 -7.59 -4.31
N ASP A 235 13.85 -6.96 -3.21
CA ASP A 235 12.99 -6.55 -2.09
C ASP A 235 11.70 -5.83 -2.55
N MET A 236 11.80 -4.93 -3.52
CA MET A 236 10.62 -4.23 -4.07
C MET A 236 9.64 -5.11 -4.86
N MET A 237 10.05 -6.28 -5.30
CA MET A 237 9.17 -7.22 -6.01
C MET A 237 8.35 -8.09 -5.07
N LEU A 238 8.69 -8.08 -3.78
CA LEU A 238 8.00 -8.83 -2.74
C LEU A 238 7.04 -7.92 -1.99
N PRO A 239 5.82 -8.39 -1.68
CA PRO A 239 5.00 -7.74 -0.66
C PRO A 239 5.73 -7.71 0.69
N GLU A 240 5.61 -6.62 1.44
CA GLU A 240 6.32 -6.41 2.71
C GLU A 240 6.14 -7.59 3.69
N ASN A 241 4.93 -8.12 3.80
CA ASN A 241 4.64 -9.27 4.65
C ASN A 241 5.32 -10.56 4.19
N VAL A 242 5.59 -10.72 2.89
CA VAL A 242 6.34 -11.86 2.36
C VAL A 242 7.82 -11.70 2.66
N GLU A 243 8.36 -10.51 2.45
CA GLU A 243 9.77 -10.21 2.75
C GLU A 243 10.08 -10.43 4.24
N GLU A 244 9.23 -9.92 5.15
CA GLU A 244 9.38 -10.14 6.60
C GLU A 244 9.43 -11.64 6.97
N LEU A 245 8.60 -12.47 6.32
CA LEU A 245 8.61 -13.91 6.52
C LEU A 245 9.90 -14.56 5.99
N LEU A 246 10.35 -14.15 4.78
CA LEU A 246 11.60 -14.68 4.22
C LEU A 246 12.82 -14.38 5.12
N HIS A 247 12.81 -13.26 5.84
CA HIS A 247 13.86 -12.94 6.81
C HIS A 247 13.93 -13.92 7.99
N GLN A 248 12.85 -14.63 8.30
CA GLN A 248 12.75 -15.57 9.42
C GLN A 248 13.04 -17.03 8.99
N LEU A 249 13.02 -17.30 7.67
CA LEU A 249 13.21 -18.66 7.15
C LEU A 249 14.69 -19.00 6.97
N GLN A 250 15.00 -20.27 7.18
CA GLN A 250 16.26 -20.88 6.77
C GLN A 250 16.17 -21.37 5.31
N PRO A 251 17.30 -21.53 4.59
CA PRO A 251 17.28 -22.10 3.25
C PRO A 251 16.49 -23.41 3.18
N THR A 252 15.68 -23.54 2.13
CA THR A 252 14.72 -24.63 1.86
C THR A 252 13.45 -24.64 2.70
N GLN A 253 13.31 -23.79 3.70
CA GLN A 253 12.06 -23.65 4.43
C GLN A 253 11.02 -22.86 3.59
N ALA A 254 9.76 -23.17 3.81
CA ALA A 254 8.65 -22.53 3.12
C ALA A 254 7.71 -21.80 4.11
N THR A 255 7.04 -20.76 3.60
CA THR A 255 6.00 -20.08 4.36
C THR A 255 4.77 -20.96 4.57
N VAL A 256 3.92 -20.59 5.50
CA VAL A 256 2.51 -21.03 5.50
C VAL A 256 1.81 -20.46 4.26
N PRO A 257 0.63 -20.99 3.86
CA PRO A 257 -0.17 -20.40 2.81
C PRO A 257 -0.49 -18.93 3.07
N LEU A 258 -0.17 -18.08 2.11
CA LEU A 258 -0.39 -16.64 2.15
C LEU A 258 -1.45 -16.25 1.14
N ARG A 259 -2.42 -15.45 1.55
CA ARG A 259 -3.44 -14.91 0.67
C ARG A 259 -3.01 -13.54 0.12
N ALA A 260 -3.17 -13.34 -1.17
CA ALA A 260 -2.95 -12.07 -1.85
C ALA A 260 -4.09 -11.82 -2.87
N GLY A 261 -5.05 -10.99 -2.51
CA GLY A 261 -6.24 -10.75 -3.34
C GLY A 261 -7.06 -12.03 -3.59
N ASN A 262 -7.17 -12.42 -4.85
CA ASN A 262 -7.83 -13.63 -5.31
C ASN A 262 -6.87 -14.83 -5.49
N THR A 263 -5.66 -14.72 -4.97
CA THR A 263 -4.65 -15.78 -5.04
C THR A 263 -4.24 -16.25 -3.66
N TRP A 264 -3.78 -17.51 -3.62
CA TRP A 264 -3.06 -18.07 -2.52
C TRP A 264 -1.68 -18.54 -2.96
N GLN A 265 -0.66 -18.34 -2.15
CA GLN A 265 0.70 -18.72 -2.46
C GLN A 265 1.45 -19.32 -1.27
N ILE A 266 2.42 -20.18 -1.58
CA ILE A 266 3.48 -20.63 -0.67
C ILE A 266 4.80 -20.22 -1.29
N VAL A 267 5.71 -19.68 -0.49
CA VAL A 267 7.03 -19.26 -0.93
C VAL A 267 8.08 -20.07 -0.17
N GLN A 268 8.98 -20.72 -0.88
CA GLN A 268 10.16 -21.38 -0.32
C GLN A 268 11.37 -20.45 -0.48
N PHE A 269 12.03 -20.19 0.63
CA PHE A 269 13.29 -19.45 0.63
C PHE A 269 14.45 -20.35 0.22
N LEU A 270 15.27 -19.94 -0.73
CA LEU A 270 16.46 -20.66 -1.14
C LEU A 270 17.72 -19.91 -0.73
N GLU A 271 17.85 -18.66 -1.13
CA GLU A 271 19.03 -17.85 -0.90
C GLU A 271 18.69 -16.37 -0.88
N LYS A 272 19.47 -15.59 -0.17
CA LYS A 272 19.53 -14.13 -0.31
C LYS A 272 20.96 -13.67 -0.46
N ARG A 273 21.18 -12.67 -1.31
CA ARG A 273 22.47 -12.01 -1.47
C ARG A 273 22.28 -10.50 -1.55
N THR A 274 23.35 -9.78 -1.25
CA THR A 274 23.39 -8.34 -1.48
C THR A 274 24.02 -8.09 -2.85
N GLU A 275 23.32 -7.42 -3.74
CA GLU A 275 23.87 -6.98 -5.01
C GLU A 275 24.66 -5.67 -4.80
N THR A 276 25.90 -5.68 -5.23
CA THR A 276 26.83 -4.54 -5.07
C THR A 276 27.47 -4.11 -6.40
N ASN A 277 27.10 -4.74 -7.51
CA ASN A 277 27.59 -4.34 -8.82
C ASN A 277 27.07 -2.95 -9.16
N PRO A 278 27.94 -1.95 -9.44
CA PRO A 278 27.51 -0.56 -9.65
C PRO A 278 26.51 -0.39 -10.79
N GLU A 279 26.66 -1.12 -11.88
CA GLU A 279 25.74 -1.04 -13.03
C GLU A 279 24.36 -1.59 -12.64
N LYS A 280 24.32 -2.74 -11.97
CA LYS A 280 23.04 -3.32 -11.51
C LYS A 280 22.37 -2.45 -10.46
N MET A 281 23.13 -1.89 -9.52
CA MET A 281 22.60 -0.95 -8.53
C MET A 281 21.97 0.29 -9.19
N GLN A 282 22.65 0.85 -10.19
CA GLN A 282 22.13 2.00 -10.92
C GLN A 282 20.85 1.66 -11.69
N ARG A 283 20.82 0.52 -12.39
CA ARG A 283 19.64 0.04 -13.09
C ARG A 283 18.44 -0.20 -12.16
N GLU A 284 18.69 -0.79 -11.00
CA GLU A 284 17.65 -1.01 -10.00
C GLU A 284 17.12 0.31 -9.42
N ALA A 285 18.00 1.27 -9.13
CA ALA A 285 17.59 2.60 -8.68
C ALA A 285 16.69 3.32 -9.70
N VAL A 286 17.04 3.24 -10.99
CA VAL A 286 16.23 3.77 -12.09
C VAL A 286 14.90 3.02 -12.21
N ARG A 287 14.90 1.69 -12.12
CA ARG A 287 13.68 0.89 -12.13
C ARG A 287 12.72 1.30 -11.00
N ARG A 288 13.24 1.46 -9.77
CA ARG A 288 12.49 1.93 -8.61
C ARG A 288 11.91 3.34 -8.81
N MET A 289 12.67 4.23 -9.44
CA MET A 289 12.21 5.57 -9.79
C MET A 289 11.03 5.50 -10.77
N LEU A 290 11.18 4.75 -11.86
CA LEU A 290 10.13 4.60 -12.87
C LEU A 290 8.86 3.93 -12.33
N VAL A 291 8.99 2.91 -11.48
CA VAL A 291 7.84 2.30 -10.79
C VAL A 291 7.09 3.32 -9.95
N ARG A 292 7.81 4.10 -9.11
CA ARG A 292 7.17 5.15 -8.30
C ARG A 292 6.48 6.20 -9.14
N GLN A 293 7.11 6.62 -10.24
CA GLN A 293 6.52 7.58 -11.17
C GLN A 293 5.23 7.04 -11.78
N ALA A 294 5.24 5.81 -12.30
CA ALA A 294 4.06 5.17 -12.87
C ALA A 294 2.95 4.99 -11.82
N GLN A 295 3.29 4.65 -10.56
CA GLN A 295 2.32 4.56 -9.47
C GLN A 295 1.68 5.93 -9.17
N GLN A 296 2.47 7.00 -9.15
CA GLN A 296 1.97 8.36 -8.93
C GLN A 296 1.06 8.82 -10.08
N GLU A 297 1.44 8.54 -11.31
CA GLU A 297 0.63 8.86 -12.50
C GLU A 297 -0.69 8.09 -12.51
N ASN A 298 -0.67 6.78 -12.23
CA ASN A 298 -1.88 5.96 -12.12
C ASN A 298 -2.81 6.49 -11.01
N GLN A 299 -2.25 6.80 -9.86
CA GLN A 299 -3.04 7.35 -8.75
C GLN A 299 -3.64 8.70 -9.10
N ALA A 300 -2.88 9.59 -9.72
CA ALA A 300 -3.35 10.91 -10.12
C ALA A 300 -4.49 10.83 -11.14
N GLN A 301 -4.32 10.00 -12.18
CA GLN A 301 -5.34 9.76 -13.19
C GLN A 301 -6.62 9.15 -12.60
N PHE A 302 -6.46 8.18 -11.70
CA PHE A 302 -7.60 7.55 -11.05
C PHE A 302 -8.36 8.52 -10.15
N LEU A 303 -7.65 9.33 -9.36
CA LEU A 303 -8.27 10.38 -8.54
C LEU A 303 -8.99 11.42 -9.39
N GLU A 304 -8.42 11.83 -10.51
CA GLU A 304 -9.06 12.75 -11.44
C GLU A 304 -10.39 12.18 -11.98
N GLN A 305 -10.42 10.91 -12.39
CA GLN A 305 -11.64 10.23 -12.82
C GLN A 305 -12.71 10.18 -11.72
N LEU A 306 -12.28 9.86 -10.48
CA LEU A 306 -13.19 9.84 -9.33
C LEU A 306 -13.75 11.22 -9.01
N GLN A 307 -12.94 12.27 -9.09
CA GLN A 307 -13.38 13.65 -8.87
C GLN A 307 -14.41 14.12 -9.90
N GLN A 308 -14.21 13.77 -11.17
CA GLN A 308 -15.16 14.13 -12.26
C GLN A 308 -16.55 13.50 -12.07
N SER A 309 -16.61 12.33 -11.44
CA SER A 309 -17.88 11.61 -11.18
C SER A 309 -18.46 11.84 -9.79
N ALA A 310 -17.73 12.52 -8.91
CA ALA A 310 -18.13 12.70 -7.51
C ALA A 310 -19.20 13.76 -7.32
N VAL A 311 -20.11 13.49 -6.38
CA VAL A 311 -21.02 14.50 -5.84
C VAL A 311 -20.38 15.14 -4.61
N LEU A 312 -19.89 16.37 -4.77
CA LEU A 312 -19.27 17.16 -3.71
C LEU A 312 -20.25 18.25 -3.26
N ARG A 313 -20.48 18.36 -1.94
CA ARG A 313 -21.23 19.45 -1.31
C ARG A 313 -20.39 20.07 -0.21
N GLU A 314 -20.23 21.38 -0.23
CA GLU A 314 -19.58 22.18 0.81
C GLU A 314 -20.63 22.86 1.68
N TYR A 315 -20.40 22.97 3.03
CA TYR A 315 -21.37 23.49 4.01
C TYR A 315 -20.80 24.65 4.82
#